data_fa6d9a893fe16a0dd5931e405138826c
#
_entry.id   fa6d9a893fe16a0dd5931e405138826c
#
_cell.length_a   1.000
_cell.length_b   1.000
_cell.length_c   1.000
_cell.angle_alpha   90.00
_cell.angle_beta   90.00
_cell.angle_gamma   90.00
#
_symmetry.space_group_name_H-M   'P 1'
#
loop_
_entity.id
_entity.type
_entity.pdbx_description
1 polymer ?
#
loop_
_entity_poly.entity_id
_entity_poly.type
_entity_poly.pdbx_seq_one_letter_code
_entity_poly.pdbx_strand_id
1 'polypeptide(L)'
;MRVLYLLNVSNSSQLSADSGYTFADMLAPALRDAGAEVTVASPVPVGDTRVHFAPTTPPSTKYRARFDPGMDALVTLFRDRRPEVVVANQIEAAPAIRAALLEAGVDALIVGYCHYLPFSFTDTGVLELDPAMNDRGLGRSVLLAFVAGLGACDRVLVHSSTAASWTTAAAARTGVELGDKLYVVPAPRDVRLVRDPADITPPAGRATGIYNHRLYRHYGTARFTQLARRLVADAPVRLTVMDLFGTRSPERIRLDPSPERHLEELATTDGVTIASDRGDRIRYRNLLAGAHFGIAPFRPGCPWSMSVIDCQAMGLPVIGPRTGWLAEHIDHELLFDTDEQAVQIAERLATDAEFYLVHAKRAYASTADLTPAVVAARYLEAIK
;
A
#
# COMPACT_ATOMS: atom_id res chain seq x y z
N MET A 1 -3.11 -23.45 14.19
CA MET A 1 -2.29 -23.21 12.97
C MET A 1 -1.19 -22.21 13.32
N ARG A 2 0.07 -22.61 13.16
CA ARG A 2 1.25 -21.78 13.41
C ARG A 2 1.61 -21.01 12.13
N VAL A 3 1.43 -19.69 12.17
CA VAL A 3 1.71 -18.80 11.05
C VAL A 3 2.99 -18.01 11.32
N LEU A 4 3.96 -18.11 10.44
CA LEU A 4 5.18 -17.31 10.44
C LEU A 4 5.08 -16.24 9.35
N TYR A 5 4.98 -14.99 9.73
CA TYR A 5 4.91 -13.85 8.82
C TYR A 5 6.31 -13.25 8.63
N LEU A 6 6.88 -13.41 7.43
CA LEU A 6 8.19 -12.83 7.08
C LEU A 6 8.00 -11.40 6.58
N LEU A 7 8.39 -10.42 7.37
CA LEU A 7 8.23 -9.01 7.07
C LEU A 7 9.58 -8.33 6.85
N ASN A 8 9.82 -7.84 5.66
CA ASN A 8 11.01 -7.08 5.32
C ASN A 8 10.81 -5.58 5.59
N VAL A 9 11.43 -5.07 6.65
CA VAL A 9 11.48 -3.64 6.98
C VAL A 9 12.90 -3.12 6.72
N SER A 10 13.06 -2.21 5.76
CA SER A 10 14.37 -1.66 5.41
C SER A 10 14.75 -0.40 6.20
N ASN A 11 13.82 0.20 6.95
CA ASN A 11 14.06 1.40 7.75
C ASN A 11 13.19 1.40 9.02
N SER A 12 13.80 1.02 10.13
CA SER A 12 13.14 0.95 11.43
C SER A 12 12.81 2.32 12.05
N SER A 13 13.41 3.40 11.55
CA SER A 13 13.14 4.76 12.07
C SER A 13 11.89 5.43 11.50
N GLN A 14 11.22 4.81 10.52
CA GLN A 14 10.07 5.39 9.81
C GLN A 14 8.96 4.36 9.57
N LEU A 15 8.61 3.61 10.61
CA LEU A 15 7.65 2.49 10.53
C LEU A 15 6.24 2.95 10.15
N SER A 16 5.78 4.09 10.63
CA SER A 16 4.45 4.65 10.31
C SER A 16 4.26 4.94 8.82
N ALA A 17 5.35 5.19 8.10
CA ALA A 17 5.35 5.40 6.65
C ALA A 17 5.65 4.11 5.85
N ASP A 18 5.90 2.97 6.53
CA ASP A 18 6.08 1.67 5.89
C ASP A 18 4.75 0.93 5.83
N SER A 19 4.14 0.87 4.64
CA SER A 19 2.84 0.22 4.44
C SER A 19 2.87 -1.28 4.75
N GLY A 20 4.00 -1.95 4.54
CA GLY A 20 4.15 -3.37 4.89
C GLY A 20 4.14 -3.58 6.40
N TYR A 21 4.85 -2.73 7.14
CA TYR A 21 4.82 -2.76 8.60
C TYR A 21 3.43 -2.43 9.14
N THR A 22 2.82 -1.33 8.69
CA THR A 22 1.47 -0.93 9.13
C THR A 22 0.43 -2.00 8.83
N PHE A 23 0.54 -2.67 7.68
CA PHE A 23 -0.32 -3.80 7.33
C PHE A 23 -0.13 -4.98 8.30
N ALA A 24 1.10 -5.40 8.56
CA ALA A 24 1.40 -6.49 9.48
C ALA A 24 1.00 -6.16 10.93
N ASP A 25 1.17 -4.91 11.35
CA ASP A 25 0.77 -4.39 12.67
C ASP A 25 -0.75 -4.49 12.91
N MET A 26 -1.55 -4.38 11.84
CA MET A 26 -3.00 -4.56 11.92
C MET A 26 -3.42 -6.03 11.75
N LEU A 27 -2.80 -6.75 10.81
CA LEU A 27 -3.24 -8.09 10.44
C LEU A 27 -2.80 -9.16 11.45
N ALA A 28 -1.55 -9.10 11.95
CA ALA A 28 -1.03 -10.15 12.82
C ALA A 28 -1.82 -10.32 14.13
N PRO A 29 -2.19 -9.25 14.85
CA PRO A 29 -3.08 -9.36 16.00
C PRO A 29 -4.46 -9.94 15.63
N ALA A 30 -5.03 -9.53 14.50
CA ALA A 30 -6.34 -10.00 14.05
C ALA A 30 -6.33 -11.49 13.66
N LEU A 31 -5.26 -11.98 13.03
CA LEU A 31 -5.08 -13.41 12.76
C LEU A 31 -4.99 -14.21 14.07
N ARG A 32 -4.28 -13.66 15.05
CA ARG A 32 -4.18 -14.29 16.38
C ARG A 32 -5.54 -14.34 17.08
N ASP A 33 -6.27 -13.24 17.08
CA ASP A 33 -7.61 -13.18 17.69
C ASP A 33 -8.61 -14.10 16.96
N ALA A 34 -8.36 -14.43 15.69
CA ALA A 34 -9.08 -15.45 14.91
C ALA A 34 -8.56 -16.90 15.12
N GLY A 35 -7.66 -17.12 16.09
CA GLY A 35 -7.22 -18.44 16.54
C GLY A 35 -5.93 -18.99 15.92
N ALA A 36 -5.17 -18.17 15.18
CA ALA A 36 -3.84 -18.55 14.71
C ALA A 36 -2.77 -18.24 15.77
N GLU A 37 -1.75 -19.08 15.88
CA GLU A 37 -0.52 -18.75 16.60
C GLU A 37 0.40 -18.01 15.64
N VAL A 38 0.54 -16.69 15.82
CA VAL A 38 1.25 -15.82 14.88
C VAL A 38 2.61 -15.41 15.42
N THR A 39 3.64 -15.67 14.63
CA THR A 39 4.99 -15.14 14.81
C THR A 39 5.32 -14.19 13.67
N VAL A 40 5.72 -12.94 13.97
CA VAL A 40 6.25 -12.00 12.97
C VAL A 40 7.77 -12.02 13.03
N ALA A 41 8.38 -12.45 11.93
CA ALA A 41 9.84 -12.40 11.75
C ALA A 41 10.19 -11.11 11.01
N SER A 42 10.79 -10.17 11.71
CA SER A 42 11.11 -8.83 11.22
C SER A 42 12.23 -8.18 12.03
N PRO A 43 12.85 -7.08 11.53
CA PRO A 43 13.85 -6.33 12.30
C PRO A 43 13.29 -5.63 13.54
N VAL A 44 11.99 -5.40 13.60
CA VAL A 44 11.30 -4.70 14.69
C VAL A 44 9.99 -5.40 15.03
N PRO A 45 9.57 -5.46 16.30
CA PRO A 45 8.29 -6.06 16.67
C PRO A 45 7.11 -5.24 16.12
N VAL A 46 5.96 -5.88 15.93
CA VAL A 46 4.67 -5.18 15.80
C VAL A 46 4.22 -4.64 17.16
N GLY A 47 3.29 -3.67 17.16
CA GLY A 47 2.86 -2.98 18.38
C GLY A 47 2.13 -3.86 19.39
N ASP A 48 1.46 -4.93 18.95
CA ASP A 48 0.75 -5.86 19.86
C ASP A 48 1.72 -6.90 20.43
N THR A 49 2.00 -6.80 21.74
CA THR A 49 2.92 -7.68 22.47
C THR A 49 2.44 -9.13 22.58
N ARG A 50 1.18 -9.42 22.26
CA ARG A 50 0.62 -10.79 22.23
C ARG A 50 1.02 -11.56 20.98
N VAL A 51 1.50 -10.87 19.93
CA VAL A 51 2.06 -11.48 18.73
C VAL A 51 3.51 -11.89 19.00
N HIS A 52 3.87 -13.15 18.70
CA HIS A 52 5.24 -13.60 18.88
C HIS A 52 6.18 -12.88 17.92
N PHE A 53 7.35 -12.50 18.40
CA PHE A 53 8.38 -11.82 17.64
C PHE A 53 9.60 -12.72 17.44
N ALA A 54 10.10 -12.77 16.21
CA ALA A 54 11.37 -13.38 15.86
C ALA A 54 12.26 -12.31 15.21
N PRO A 55 13.34 -11.86 15.88
CA PRO A 55 14.20 -10.81 15.34
C PRO A 55 14.93 -11.28 14.08
N THR A 56 14.96 -10.44 13.05
CA THR A 56 15.73 -10.66 11.83
C THR A 56 16.66 -9.50 11.55
N THR A 57 17.75 -9.75 10.82
CA THR A 57 18.62 -8.67 10.37
C THR A 57 17.94 -7.88 9.24
N PRO A 58 17.82 -6.54 9.35
CA PRO A 58 17.25 -5.75 8.28
C PRO A 58 18.09 -5.85 7.01
N PRO A 59 17.49 -6.07 5.84
CA PRO A 59 18.23 -6.06 4.59
C PRO A 59 18.80 -4.65 4.34
N SER A 60 20.09 -4.57 4.01
CA SER A 60 20.76 -3.28 3.78
C SER A 60 20.20 -2.50 2.58
N THR A 61 19.54 -3.20 1.65
CA THR A 61 18.90 -2.61 0.47
C THR A 61 17.65 -3.40 0.08
N LYS A 62 16.75 -2.75 -0.69
CA LYS A 62 15.59 -3.41 -1.30
C LYS A 62 15.99 -4.55 -2.26
N TYR A 63 17.18 -4.50 -2.82
CA TYR A 63 17.69 -5.53 -3.74
C TYR A 63 18.07 -6.79 -2.98
N ARG A 64 18.73 -6.65 -1.82
CA ARG A 64 19.02 -7.79 -0.95
C ARG A 64 17.74 -8.47 -0.46
N ALA A 65 16.75 -7.71 -0.05
CA ALA A 65 15.46 -8.28 0.35
C ALA A 65 14.83 -9.17 -0.75
N ARG A 66 15.08 -8.85 -2.03
CA ARG A 66 14.51 -9.59 -3.17
C ARG A 66 15.36 -10.78 -3.61
N PHE A 67 16.69 -10.61 -3.64
CA PHE A 67 17.61 -11.54 -4.30
C PHE A 67 18.53 -12.30 -3.33
N ASP A 68 18.61 -11.86 -2.07
CA ASP A 68 19.47 -12.46 -1.04
C ASP A 68 18.74 -12.52 0.31
N PRO A 69 17.80 -13.46 0.47
CA PRO A 69 16.97 -13.55 1.68
C PRO A 69 17.70 -14.16 2.90
N GLY A 70 18.97 -14.58 2.77
CA GLY A 70 19.75 -15.16 3.86
C GLY A 70 19.34 -16.59 4.22
N MET A 71 19.74 -17.56 3.40
CA MET A 71 19.36 -18.99 3.52
C MET A 71 19.58 -19.56 4.92
N ASP A 72 20.78 -19.43 5.49
CA ASP A 72 21.12 -20.00 6.81
C ASP A 72 20.21 -19.48 7.92
N ALA A 73 19.89 -18.19 7.87
CA ALA A 73 18.98 -17.56 8.83
C ALA A 73 17.55 -18.09 8.69
N LEU A 74 17.07 -18.30 7.46
CA LEU A 74 15.76 -18.90 7.21
C LEU A 74 15.70 -20.35 7.68
N VAL A 75 16.72 -21.16 7.37
CA VAL A 75 16.79 -22.57 7.81
C VAL A 75 16.74 -22.65 9.34
N THR A 76 17.54 -21.84 10.03
CA THR A 76 17.54 -21.76 11.50
C THR A 76 16.16 -21.36 12.03
N LEU A 77 15.57 -20.30 11.48
CA LEU A 77 14.26 -19.79 11.87
C LEU A 77 13.16 -20.87 11.72
N PHE A 78 13.18 -21.62 10.61
CA PHE A 78 12.18 -22.66 10.35
C PHE A 78 12.35 -23.87 11.28
N ARG A 79 13.59 -24.28 11.58
CA ARG A 79 13.85 -25.34 12.58
C ARG A 79 13.34 -24.98 13.96
N ASP A 80 13.54 -23.71 14.36
CA ASP A 80 13.15 -23.22 15.69
C ASP A 80 11.63 -23.03 15.82
N ARG A 81 10.98 -22.47 14.79
CA ARG A 81 9.56 -22.09 14.85
C ARG A 81 8.60 -23.15 14.34
N ARG A 82 9.07 -24.07 13.50
CA ARG A 82 8.28 -25.15 12.88
C ARG A 82 6.89 -24.66 12.42
N PRO A 83 6.82 -23.64 11.53
CA PRO A 83 5.56 -23.10 11.06
C PRO A 83 4.77 -24.16 10.26
N GLU A 84 3.45 -24.04 10.26
CA GLU A 84 2.55 -24.75 9.33
C GLU A 84 2.28 -23.88 8.08
N VAL A 85 2.40 -22.57 8.24
CA VAL A 85 2.23 -21.59 7.16
C VAL A 85 3.32 -20.53 7.25
N VAL A 86 3.98 -20.25 6.13
CA VAL A 86 4.93 -19.14 5.98
C VAL A 86 4.34 -18.10 5.05
N VAL A 87 4.09 -16.90 5.56
CA VAL A 87 3.64 -15.75 4.76
C VAL A 87 4.85 -14.99 4.26
N ALA A 88 5.06 -14.98 2.95
CA ALA A 88 6.12 -14.23 2.29
C ALA A 88 5.59 -12.86 1.83
N ASN A 89 5.95 -11.80 2.55
CA ASN A 89 5.62 -10.42 2.14
C ASN A 89 6.46 -9.92 0.94
N GLN A 90 7.49 -10.68 0.57
CA GLN A 90 8.33 -10.46 -0.59
C GLN A 90 8.28 -11.70 -1.47
N ILE A 91 7.47 -11.65 -2.53
CA ILE A 91 7.19 -12.80 -3.41
C ILE A 91 8.47 -13.37 -4.04
N GLU A 92 9.40 -12.50 -4.43
CA GLU A 92 10.66 -12.88 -5.07
C GLU A 92 11.52 -13.79 -4.17
N ALA A 93 11.29 -13.80 -2.86
CA ALA A 93 12.01 -14.66 -1.92
C ALA A 93 11.39 -16.08 -1.80
N ALA A 94 10.20 -16.33 -2.34
CA ALA A 94 9.50 -17.60 -2.15
C ALA A 94 10.29 -18.85 -2.61
N PRO A 95 11.07 -18.84 -3.71
CA PRO A 95 11.92 -19.98 -4.07
C PRO A 95 12.97 -20.30 -3.01
N ALA A 96 13.61 -19.28 -2.43
CA ALA A 96 14.58 -19.47 -1.35
C ALA A 96 13.89 -19.94 -0.05
N ILE A 97 12.69 -19.44 0.25
CA ILE A 97 11.88 -19.92 1.39
C ILE A 97 11.56 -21.41 1.21
N ARG A 98 11.16 -21.84 0.01
CA ARG A 98 10.90 -23.26 -0.30
C ARG A 98 12.14 -24.12 -0.08
N ALA A 99 13.29 -23.67 -0.59
CA ALA A 99 14.56 -24.39 -0.41
C ALA A 99 14.96 -24.48 1.08
N ALA A 100 14.80 -23.39 1.83
CA ALA A 100 15.11 -23.35 3.26
C ALA A 100 14.18 -24.26 4.09
N LEU A 101 12.89 -24.36 3.74
CA LEU A 101 11.95 -25.29 4.38
C LEU A 101 12.36 -26.75 4.15
N LEU A 102 12.76 -27.11 2.90
CA LEU A 102 13.25 -28.43 2.56
C LEU A 102 14.52 -28.78 3.36
N GLU A 103 15.48 -27.86 3.43
CA GLU A 103 16.72 -28.05 4.19
C GLU A 103 16.47 -28.12 5.70
N ALA A 104 15.49 -27.35 6.21
CA ALA A 104 15.09 -27.39 7.61
C ALA A 104 14.33 -28.68 7.99
N GLY A 105 13.83 -29.46 7.02
CA GLY A 105 12.95 -30.59 7.24
C GLY A 105 11.59 -30.16 7.82
N VAL A 106 11.06 -29.03 7.36
CA VAL A 106 9.78 -28.48 7.79
C VAL A 106 8.80 -28.48 6.63
N ASP A 107 7.67 -29.12 6.81
CA ASP A 107 6.56 -29.08 5.86
C ASP A 107 5.62 -27.93 6.21
N ALA A 108 5.60 -26.90 5.37
CA ALA A 108 4.77 -25.72 5.56
C ALA A 108 4.27 -25.17 4.22
N LEU A 109 3.04 -24.64 4.22
CA LEU A 109 2.49 -23.91 3.09
C LEU A 109 3.20 -22.56 2.95
N ILE A 110 3.54 -22.18 1.72
CA ILE A 110 4.04 -20.83 1.39
C ILE A 110 2.90 -20.01 0.84
N VAL A 111 2.55 -18.96 1.56
CA VAL A 111 1.56 -17.97 1.16
C VAL A 111 2.28 -16.73 0.68
N GLY A 112 2.24 -16.47 -0.63
CA GLY A 112 2.80 -15.26 -1.20
C GLY A 112 1.81 -14.12 -1.06
N TYR A 113 2.20 -13.02 -0.40
CA TYR A 113 1.38 -11.84 -0.29
C TYR A 113 1.91 -10.72 -1.20
N CYS A 114 1.17 -10.42 -2.27
CA CYS A 114 1.57 -9.44 -3.27
C CYS A 114 1.34 -8.00 -2.78
N HIS A 115 2.10 -7.58 -1.79
CA HIS A 115 2.05 -6.20 -1.27
C HIS A 115 2.44 -5.15 -2.34
N TYR A 116 3.24 -5.54 -3.30
CA TYR A 116 3.76 -4.73 -4.37
C TYR A 116 3.82 -5.54 -5.67
N LEU A 117 3.35 -4.94 -6.76
CA LEU A 117 3.53 -5.50 -8.10
C LEU A 117 4.65 -4.72 -8.81
N PRO A 118 5.71 -5.41 -9.30
CA PRO A 118 6.82 -4.77 -10.02
C PRO A 118 6.48 -4.42 -11.48
N PHE A 119 5.21 -4.42 -11.84
CA PHE A 119 4.69 -4.15 -13.16
C PHE A 119 3.25 -3.65 -13.09
N SER A 120 2.78 -3.16 -14.22
CA SER A 120 1.38 -2.85 -14.49
C SER A 120 1.03 -3.23 -15.92
N PHE A 121 -0.25 -3.12 -16.26
CA PHE A 121 -0.71 -3.20 -17.65
C PHE A 121 -1.40 -1.89 -18.02
N THR A 122 -1.16 -1.44 -19.25
CA THR A 122 -1.94 -0.36 -19.86
C THR A 122 -3.36 -0.88 -20.18
N ASP A 123 -4.27 0.05 -20.49
CA ASP A 123 -5.63 -0.29 -20.94
C ASP A 123 -5.62 -1.12 -22.24
N THR A 124 -4.55 -1.01 -23.02
CA THR A 124 -4.34 -1.82 -24.24
C THR A 124 -3.67 -3.17 -23.97
N GLY A 125 -3.44 -3.52 -22.70
CA GLY A 125 -2.84 -4.79 -22.27
C GLY A 125 -1.31 -4.88 -22.44
N VAL A 126 -0.63 -3.76 -22.64
CA VAL A 126 0.85 -3.74 -22.69
C VAL A 126 1.40 -3.80 -21.27
N LEU A 127 2.31 -4.75 -21.03
CA LEU A 127 3.01 -4.86 -19.75
C LEU A 127 4.07 -3.76 -19.62
N GLU A 128 3.97 -3.00 -18.56
CA GLU A 128 4.94 -1.97 -18.17
C GLU A 128 5.67 -2.37 -16.88
N LEU A 129 6.98 -2.27 -16.90
CA LEU A 129 7.81 -2.53 -15.71
C LEU A 129 7.81 -1.31 -14.78
N ASP A 130 7.87 -1.57 -13.46
CA ASP A 130 7.97 -0.49 -12.49
C ASP A 130 9.17 0.43 -12.83
N PRO A 131 8.93 1.74 -13.04
CA PRO A 131 9.98 2.68 -13.46
C PRO A 131 11.16 2.72 -12.49
N ALA A 132 10.92 2.60 -11.18
CA ALA A 132 11.98 2.65 -10.17
C ALA A 132 12.98 1.48 -10.29
N MET A 133 12.53 0.34 -10.82
CA MET A 133 13.40 -0.82 -11.09
C MET A 133 13.95 -0.78 -12.52
N ASN A 134 13.11 -0.39 -13.47
CA ASN A 134 13.49 -0.39 -14.89
C ASN A 134 14.58 0.65 -15.20
N ASP A 135 14.52 1.84 -14.61
CA ASP A 135 15.53 2.91 -14.75
C ASP A 135 16.93 2.47 -14.26
N ARG A 136 17.00 1.37 -13.48
CA ARG A 136 18.24 0.78 -12.97
C ARG A 136 18.64 -0.52 -13.69
N GLY A 137 17.96 -0.85 -14.78
CA GLY A 137 18.20 -2.08 -15.54
C GLY A 137 17.74 -3.36 -14.82
N LEU A 138 16.99 -3.26 -13.72
CA LEU A 138 16.54 -4.40 -12.92
C LEU A 138 15.08 -4.82 -13.19
N GLY A 139 14.34 -4.07 -14.00
CA GLY A 139 12.91 -4.30 -14.19
C GLY A 139 12.59 -5.73 -14.61
N ARG A 140 13.26 -6.26 -15.63
CA ARG A 140 13.07 -7.65 -16.09
C ARG A 140 13.47 -8.68 -15.04
N SER A 141 14.61 -8.48 -14.37
CA SER A 141 15.09 -9.41 -13.34
C SER A 141 14.11 -9.49 -12.18
N VAL A 142 13.54 -8.35 -11.75
CA VAL A 142 12.53 -8.31 -10.69
C VAL A 142 11.23 -8.97 -11.13
N LEU A 143 10.77 -8.74 -12.37
CA LEU A 143 9.59 -9.41 -12.93
C LEU A 143 9.77 -10.94 -12.95
N LEU A 144 10.90 -11.43 -13.46
CA LEU A 144 11.18 -12.87 -13.53
C LEU A 144 11.28 -13.50 -12.14
N ALA A 145 11.96 -12.82 -11.20
CA ALA A 145 12.01 -13.29 -9.81
C ALA A 145 10.63 -13.31 -9.14
N PHE A 146 9.80 -12.29 -9.40
CA PHE A 146 8.43 -12.24 -8.90
C PHE A 146 7.60 -13.41 -9.45
N VAL A 147 7.65 -13.68 -10.75
CA VAL A 147 6.90 -14.79 -11.35
C VAL A 147 7.42 -16.15 -10.89
N ALA A 148 8.75 -16.32 -10.75
CA ALA A 148 9.32 -17.53 -10.15
C ALA A 148 8.81 -17.72 -8.71
N GLY A 149 8.69 -16.61 -7.96
CA GLY A 149 8.10 -16.59 -6.62
C GLY A 149 6.64 -17.02 -6.61
N LEU A 150 5.82 -16.54 -7.55
CA LEU A 150 4.43 -17.00 -7.71
C LEU A 150 4.37 -18.51 -7.95
N GLY A 151 5.27 -19.06 -8.76
CA GLY A 151 5.38 -20.51 -9.00
C GLY A 151 5.70 -21.31 -7.74
N ALA A 152 6.53 -20.77 -6.85
CA ALA A 152 6.96 -21.41 -5.62
C ALA A 152 5.94 -21.33 -4.47
N CYS A 153 4.93 -20.43 -4.56
CA CYS A 153 3.88 -20.31 -3.56
C CYS A 153 2.79 -21.38 -3.73
N ASP A 154 2.24 -21.85 -2.62
CA ASP A 154 1.06 -22.75 -2.56
C ASP A 154 -0.24 -21.94 -2.64
N ARG A 155 -0.23 -20.71 -2.10
CA ARG A 155 -1.31 -19.72 -2.19
C ARG A 155 -0.72 -18.35 -2.52
N VAL A 156 -1.44 -17.57 -3.30
CA VAL A 156 -1.07 -16.20 -3.69
C VAL A 156 -2.20 -15.27 -3.33
N LEU A 157 -1.93 -14.26 -2.54
CA LEU A 157 -2.89 -13.26 -2.11
C LEU A 157 -2.59 -11.91 -2.77
N VAL A 158 -3.60 -11.30 -3.34
CA VAL A 158 -3.55 -9.97 -3.97
C VAL A 158 -4.64 -9.07 -3.39
N HIS A 159 -4.48 -7.75 -3.51
CA HIS A 159 -5.40 -6.80 -2.87
C HIS A 159 -6.70 -6.51 -3.63
N SER A 160 -6.75 -6.79 -4.94
CA SER A 160 -7.87 -6.37 -5.79
C SER A 160 -8.05 -7.30 -7.00
N SER A 161 -9.18 -7.18 -7.69
CA SER A 161 -9.44 -7.88 -8.95
C SER A 161 -8.50 -7.40 -10.06
N THR A 162 -8.18 -6.12 -10.13
CA THR A 162 -7.13 -5.60 -11.02
C THR A 162 -5.78 -6.27 -10.74
N ALA A 163 -5.35 -6.34 -9.47
CA ALA A 163 -4.11 -7.01 -9.10
C ALA A 163 -4.13 -8.49 -9.46
N ALA A 164 -5.27 -9.18 -9.29
CA ALA A 164 -5.42 -10.58 -9.67
C ALA A 164 -5.29 -10.77 -11.20
N SER A 165 -5.99 -9.97 -11.98
CA SER A 165 -5.92 -9.99 -13.45
C SER A 165 -4.49 -9.75 -13.95
N TRP A 166 -3.81 -8.74 -13.43
CA TRP A 166 -2.43 -8.44 -13.82
C TRP A 166 -1.44 -9.53 -13.42
N THR A 167 -1.58 -10.07 -12.20
CA THR A 167 -0.73 -11.17 -11.72
C THR A 167 -0.90 -12.41 -12.58
N THR A 168 -2.14 -12.78 -12.92
CA THR A 168 -2.47 -13.90 -13.83
C THR A 168 -1.87 -13.65 -15.21
N ALA A 169 -2.06 -12.45 -15.78
CA ALA A 169 -1.55 -12.13 -17.11
C ALA A 169 0.00 -12.14 -17.18
N ALA A 170 0.67 -11.67 -16.13
CA ALA A 170 2.14 -11.71 -16.04
C ALA A 170 2.66 -13.14 -15.90
N ALA A 171 2.03 -13.96 -15.05
CA ALA A 171 2.37 -15.37 -14.86
C ALA A 171 2.20 -16.17 -16.16
N ALA A 172 1.06 -16.02 -16.83
CA ALA A 172 0.77 -16.72 -18.10
C ALA A 172 1.79 -16.41 -19.19
N ARG A 173 2.27 -15.15 -19.30
CA ARG A 173 3.31 -14.75 -20.28
C ARG A 173 4.66 -15.43 -20.08
N THR A 174 4.88 -16.01 -18.93
CA THR A 174 6.12 -16.71 -18.55
C THR A 174 5.93 -18.21 -18.36
N GLY A 175 4.74 -18.72 -18.72
CA GLY A 175 4.40 -20.16 -18.62
C GLY A 175 4.10 -20.64 -17.20
N VAL A 176 3.82 -19.72 -16.27
CA VAL A 176 3.39 -20.06 -14.90
C VAL A 176 1.86 -19.98 -14.83
N GLU A 177 1.24 -21.09 -14.49
CA GLU A 177 -0.20 -21.16 -14.25
C GLU A 177 -0.47 -21.00 -12.74
N LEU A 178 -1.38 -20.09 -12.40
CA LEU A 178 -1.77 -19.86 -11.01
C LEU A 178 -2.95 -20.72 -10.58
N GLY A 179 -3.82 -21.10 -11.54
CA GLY A 179 -4.99 -21.94 -11.25
C GLY A 179 -5.86 -21.35 -10.14
N ASP A 180 -6.24 -22.20 -9.21
CA ASP A 180 -7.09 -21.89 -8.04
C ASP A 180 -6.32 -21.39 -6.80
N LYS A 181 -5.00 -21.18 -6.92
CA LYS A 181 -4.18 -20.71 -5.80
C LYS A 181 -4.17 -19.18 -5.60
N LEU A 182 -4.81 -18.41 -6.48
CA LEU A 182 -4.86 -16.95 -6.45
C LEU A 182 -6.15 -16.45 -5.78
N TYR A 183 -6.00 -15.69 -4.70
CA TYR A 183 -7.10 -15.15 -3.91
C TYR A 183 -7.05 -13.62 -3.81
N VAL A 184 -8.22 -12.98 -3.87
CA VAL A 184 -8.34 -11.54 -3.62
C VAL A 184 -8.67 -11.34 -2.15
N VAL A 185 -7.69 -10.79 -1.42
CA VAL A 185 -7.84 -10.42 0.00
C VAL A 185 -7.43 -8.95 0.14
N PRO A 186 -8.39 -8.03 0.37
CA PRO A 186 -8.10 -6.60 0.44
C PRO A 186 -7.25 -6.25 1.66
N ALA A 187 -6.64 -5.06 1.64
CA ALA A 187 -5.91 -4.55 2.78
C ALA A 187 -6.87 -4.09 3.89
N PRO A 188 -6.52 -4.30 5.18
CA PRO A 188 -7.32 -3.80 6.28
C PRO A 188 -7.23 -2.28 6.39
N ARG A 189 -8.33 -1.64 6.84
CA ARG A 189 -8.31 -0.25 7.29
C ARG A 189 -7.70 -0.14 8.68
N ASP A 190 -7.02 0.98 8.95
CA ASP A 190 -6.53 1.26 10.30
C ASP A 190 -7.68 1.75 11.18
N VAL A 191 -8.06 0.97 12.19
CA VAL A 191 -9.16 1.31 13.11
C VAL A 191 -8.89 2.58 13.92
N ARG A 192 -7.62 2.99 14.04
CA ARG A 192 -7.23 4.25 14.71
C ARG A 192 -7.59 5.50 13.87
N LEU A 193 -7.84 5.32 12.57
CA LEU A 193 -8.16 6.40 11.63
C LEU A 193 -9.67 6.51 11.35
N VAL A 194 -10.49 5.68 11.95
CA VAL A 194 -11.94 5.74 11.76
C VAL A 194 -12.52 6.99 12.43
N ARG A 195 -13.38 7.73 11.71
CA ARG A 195 -14.16 8.87 12.23
C ARG A 195 -15.63 8.49 12.26
N ASP A 196 -16.36 8.94 13.29
CA ASP A 196 -17.81 8.75 13.32
C ASP A 196 -18.44 9.50 12.14
N PRO A 197 -19.30 8.84 11.33
CA PRO A 197 -20.02 9.51 10.24
C PRO A 197 -20.86 10.74 10.68
N ALA A 198 -21.29 10.79 11.94
CA ALA A 198 -22.01 11.93 12.49
C ALA A 198 -21.13 13.19 12.65
N ASP A 199 -19.81 13.01 12.74
CA ASP A 199 -18.85 14.11 12.84
C ASP A 199 -18.42 14.66 11.47
N ILE A 200 -18.94 14.09 10.37
CA ILE A 200 -18.61 14.55 9.02
C ILE A 200 -19.45 15.78 8.68
N THR A 201 -18.78 16.90 8.50
CA THR A 201 -19.42 18.17 8.13
C THR A 201 -18.93 18.67 6.76
N PRO A 202 -19.81 19.21 5.93
CA PRO A 202 -19.38 19.83 4.67
C PRO A 202 -18.51 21.05 4.92
N PRO A 203 -17.65 21.43 3.95
CA PRO A 203 -16.82 22.62 4.08
C PRO A 203 -17.68 23.89 4.17
N ALA A 204 -17.32 24.78 5.09
CA ALA A 204 -17.92 26.10 5.23
C ALA A 204 -17.03 27.15 4.52
N GLY A 205 -17.02 27.15 3.20
CA GLY A 205 -16.16 28.01 2.38
C GLY A 205 -15.13 27.21 1.58
N ARG A 206 -13.83 27.58 1.64
CA ARG A 206 -12.79 26.84 0.90
C ARG A 206 -12.59 25.45 1.48
N ALA A 207 -12.72 24.41 0.65
CA ALA A 207 -12.43 23.04 1.06
C ALA A 207 -10.91 22.79 1.18
N THR A 208 -10.51 21.86 2.03
CA THR A 208 -9.11 21.40 2.14
C THR A 208 -8.98 20.01 1.54
N GLY A 209 -8.24 19.87 0.44
CA GLY A 209 -7.82 18.58 -0.08
C GLY A 209 -6.52 18.12 0.60
N ILE A 210 -6.34 16.80 0.74
CA ILE A 210 -5.11 16.24 1.28
C ILE A 210 -4.49 15.24 0.30
N TYR A 211 -3.17 15.37 0.08
CA TYR A 211 -2.36 14.39 -0.65
C TYR A 211 -1.39 13.74 0.34
N ASN A 212 -1.72 12.52 0.75
CA ASN A 212 -1.02 11.76 1.79
C ASN A 212 -0.18 10.61 1.22
N HIS A 213 0.50 10.87 0.10
CA HIS A 213 1.36 9.91 -0.59
C HIS A 213 2.81 10.34 -0.59
N ARG A 214 3.71 9.35 -0.83
CA ARG A 214 5.14 9.61 -0.99
C ARG A 214 5.39 10.41 -2.27
N LEU A 215 6.24 11.45 -2.21
CA LEU A 215 6.52 12.35 -3.34
C LEU A 215 7.53 11.78 -4.35
N TYR A 216 7.68 10.47 -4.45
CA TYR A 216 8.56 9.84 -5.42
C TYR A 216 8.01 9.89 -6.84
N ARG A 217 8.91 9.97 -7.83
CA ARG A 217 8.56 10.01 -9.26
C ARG A 217 7.60 8.87 -9.67
N HIS A 218 7.84 7.65 -9.17
CA HIS A 218 7.02 6.49 -9.52
C HIS A 218 5.60 6.49 -8.92
N TYR A 219 5.28 7.44 -8.02
CA TYR A 219 3.92 7.70 -7.57
C TYR A 219 3.17 8.69 -8.49
N GLY A 220 3.80 9.10 -9.61
CA GLY A 220 3.22 10.09 -10.52
C GLY A 220 3.18 11.50 -9.94
N THR A 221 4.10 11.83 -9.01
CA THR A 221 4.09 13.10 -8.28
C THR A 221 4.21 14.31 -9.20
N ALA A 222 4.94 14.21 -10.32
CA ALA A 222 4.98 15.31 -11.31
C ALA A 222 3.60 15.64 -11.87
N ARG A 223 2.77 14.62 -12.11
CA ARG A 223 1.38 14.79 -12.56
C ARG A 223 0.51 15.41 -11.47
N PHE A 224 0.68 14.95 -10.23
CA PHE A 224 0.02 15.55 -9.06
C PHE A 224 0.39 17.04 -8.91
N THR A 225 1.68 17.40 -9.03
CA THR A 225 2.14 18.79 -8.89
C THR A 225 1.48 19.71 -9.93
N GLN A 226 1.29 19.23 -11.17
CA GLN A 226 0.57 19.98 -12.21
C GLN A 226 -0.91 20.18 -11.83
N LEU A 227 -1.59 19.10 -11.43
CA LEU A 227 -2.98 19.18 -11.00
C LEU A 227 -3.16 20.04 -9.75
N ALA A 228 -2.24 19.96 -8.78
CA ALA A 228 -2.31 20.75 -7.55
C ALA A 228 -2.37 22.27 -7.84
N ARG A 229 -1.55 22.76 -8.78
CA ARG A 229 -1.58 24.15 -9.21
C ARG A 229 -2.93 24.55 -9.81
N ARG A 230 -3.53 23.70 -10.62
CA ARG A 230 -4.84 23.94 -11.22
C ARG A 230 -5.95 23.93 -10.17
N LEU A 231 -5.94 22.95 -9.27
CA LEU A 231 -6.95 22.85 -8.20
C LEU A 231 -7.00 24.10 -7.35
N VAL A 232 -5.85 24.65 -6.91
CA VAL A 232 -5.82 25.85 -6.06
C VAL A 232 -6.10 27.13 -6.81
N ALA A 233 -5.87 27.17 -8.14
CA ALA A 233 -6.14 28.33 -8.99
C ALA A 233 -7.60 28.38 -9.42
N ASP A 234 -8.18 27.25 -9.82
CA ASP A 234 -9.43 27.18 -10.57
C ASP A 234 -10.63 26.72 -9.71
N ALA A 235 -10.40 26.19 -8.49
CA ALA A 235 -11.47 25.77 -7.57
C ALA A 235 -11.34 26.46 -6.20
N PRO A 236 -12.43 26.58 -5.41
CA PRO A 236 -12.40 27.15 -4.06
C PRO A 236 -11.81 26.16 -3.04
N VAL A 237 -10.58 25.70 -3.30
CA VAL A 237 -9.88 24.72 -2.46
C VAL A 237 -8.50 25.22 -2.03
N ARG A 238 -7.96 24.58 -1.01
CA ARG A 238 -6.55 24.62 -0.60
C ARG A 238 -6.08 23.19 -0.43
N LEU A 239 -4.78 22.97 -0.51
CA LEU A 239 -4.21 21.62 -0.42
C LEU A 239 -3.25 21.50 0.76
N THR A 240 -3.34 20.39 1.47
CA THR A 240 -2.32 19.91 2.40
C THR A 240 -1.58 18.74 1.74
N VAL A 241 -0.29 18.89 1.53
CA VAL A 241 0.57 17.84 0.98
C VAL A 241 1.44 17.29 2.08
N MET A 242 1.40 15.99 2.28
CA MET A 242 2.15 15.35 3.34
C MET A 242 3.54 14.90 2.87
N ASP A 243 4.58 15.40 3.51
CA ASP A 243 5.91 14.81 3.43
C ASP A 243 6.04 13.70 4.50
N LEU A 244 5.65 12.48 4.11
CA LEU A 244 5.60 11.32 5.00
C LEU A 244 6.97 10.89 5.55
N PHE A 245 8.07 11.30 4.91
CA PHE A 245 9.41 10.95 5.38
C PHE A 245 10.11 12.06 6.16
N GLY A 246 9.69 13.31 6.02
CA GLY A 246 10.22 14.49 6.71
C GLY A 246 11.74 14.68 6.57
N THR A 247 12.51 13.61 6.77
CA THR A 247 13.98 13.60 6.66
C THR A 247 14.43 12.41 5.82
N ARG A 248 15.23 12.67 4.78
CA ARG A 248 15.82 11.63 3.91
C ARG A 248 17.32 11.60 4.07
N SER A 249 17.92 10.41 4.05
CA SER A 249 19.39 10.31 4.10
C SER A 249 20.01 10.86 2.81
N PRO A 250 21.24 11.40 2.88
CA PRO A 250 21.98 11.87 1.70
C PRO A 250 22.08 10.83 0.58
N GLU A 251 22.18 9.54 0.94
CA GLU A 251 22.22 8.43 -0.01
C GLU A 251 20.89 8.29 -0.77
N ARG A 252 19.76 8.42 -0.08
CA ARG A 252 18.43 8.37 -0.71
C ARG A 252 18.20 9.55 -1.64
N ILE A 253 18.62 10.77 -1.24
CA ILE A 253 18.54 11.96 -2.06
C ILE A 253 19.37 11.81 -3.34
N ARG A 254 20.60 11.24 -3.24
CA ARG A 254 21.43 10.98 -4.42
C ARG A 254 20.81 9.95 -5.37
N LEU A 255 20.12 8.94 -4.83
CA LEU A 255 19.48 7.89 -5.63
C LEU A 255 18.20 8.38 -6.33
N ASP A 256 17.44 9.26 -5.68
CA ASP A 256 16.24 9.86 -6.23
C ASP A 256 16.02 11.24 -5.61
N PRO A 257 16.42 12.33 -6.28
CA PRO A 257 16.22 13.70 -5.82
C PRO A 257 14.81 14.25 -6.14
N SER A 258 13.95 13.44 -6.76
CA SER A 258 12.64 13.93 -7.19
C SER A 258 11.72 14.37 -6.04
N PRO A 259 11.71 13.73 -4.86
CA PRO A 259 10.87 14.16 -3.75
C PRO A 259 11.20 15.58 -3.27
N GLU A 260 12.48 15.91 -3.12
CA GLU A 260 12.92 17.25 -2.68
C GLU A 260 12.48 18.32 -3.68
N ARG A 261 12.71 18.08 -4.97
CA ARG A 261 12.29 19.01 -6.03
C ARG A 261 10.78 19.22 -6.06
N HIS A 262 9.99 18.14 -5.95
CA HIS A 262 8.54 18.26 -5.91
C HIS A 262 8.06 18.98 -4.64
N LEU A 263 8.74 18.76 -3.52
CA LEU A 263 8.44 19.45 -2.27
C LEU A 263 8.66 20.95 -2.39
N GLU A 264 9.79 21.37 -2.98
CA GLU A 264 10.12 22.78 -3.24
C GLU A 264 9.08 23.41 -4.18
N GLU A 265 8.73 22.76 -5.29
CA GLU A 265 7.71 23.23 -6.23
C GLU A 265 6.34 23.40 -5.56
N LEU A 266 5.92 22.44 -4.74
CA LEU A 266 4.65 22.49 -4.03
C LEU A 266 4.64 23.56 -2.93
N ALA A 267 5.76 23.72 -2.20
CA ALA A 267 5.89 24.71 -1.13
C ALA A 267 5.82 26.16 -1.64
N THR A 268 6.17 26.41 -2.91
CA THR A 268 6.08 27.72 -3.55
C THR A 268 4.73 27.97 -4.25
N THR A 269 3.81 27.01 -4.22
CA THR A 269 2.49 27.13 -4.85
C THR A 269 1.49 27.73 -3.85
N ASP A 270 0.92 28.89 -4.17
CA ASP A 270 -0.10 29.53 -3.32
C ASP A 270 -1.30 28.59 -3.11
N GLY A 271 -1.79 28.53 -1.87
CA GLY A 271 -2.88 27.62 -1.50
C GLY A 271 -2.45 26.18 -1.19
N VAL A 272 -1.15 25.86 -1.29
CA VAL A 272 -0.58 24.56 -0.88
C VAL A 272 0.19 24.70 0.44
N THR A 273 -0.06 23.81 1.38
CA THR A 273 0.66 23.73 2.66
C THR A 273 1.35 22.38 2.77
N ILE A 274 2.64 22.38 3.10
CA ILE A 274 3.39 21.17 3.36
C ILE A 274 3.23 20.81 4.84
N ALA A 275 2.88 19.55 5.12
CA ALA A 275 2.73 19.01 6.45
C ALA A 275 3.51 17.70 6.61
N SER A 276 3.85 17.33 7.84
CA SER A 276 4.44 16.05 8.16
C SER A 276 3.82 15.47 9.44
N ASP A 277 3.54 14.18 9.43
CA ASP A 277 3.11 13.45 10.62
C ASP A 277 4.29 13.14 11.57
N ARG A 278 5.53 13.31 11.12
CA ARG A 278 6.77 13.00 11.86
C ARG A 278 6.80 11.56 12.40
N GLY A 279 6.13 10.64 11.73
CA GLY A 279 6.00 9.26 12.16
C GLY A 279 5.01 9.03 13.30
N ASP A 280 4.19 10.01 13.66
CA ASP A 280 3.16 9.91 14.69
C ASP A 280 1.78 9.65 14.06
N ARG A 281 1.19 8.51 14.38
CA ARG A 281 -0.11 8.09 13.83
C ARG A 281 -1.28 8.95 14.31
N ILE A 282 -1.19 9.52 15.52
CA ILE A 282 -2.20 10.46 16.05
C ILE A 282 -2.13 11.75 15.24
N ARG A 283 -0.93 12.26 14.99
CA ARG A 283 -0.73 13.44 14.18
C ARG A 283 -1.19 13.24 12.73
N TYR A 284 -0.91 12.08 12.16
CA TYR A 284 -1.43 11.69 10.84
C TYR A 284 -2.97 11.74 10.81
N ARG A 285 -3.62 11.13 11.81
CA ARG A 285 -5.07 11.18 11.97
C ARG A 285 -5.61 12.62 12.04
N ASN A 286 -4.94 13.47 12.82
CA ASN A 286 -5.37 14.87 12.96
C ASN A 286 -5.24 15.66 11.64
N LEU A 287 -4.22 15.37 10.84
CA LEU A 287 -4.07 15.96 9.50
C LEU A 287 -5.21 15.51 8.57
N LEU A 288 -5.56 14.23 8.58
CA LEU A 288 -6.71 13.72 7.84
C LEU A 288 -8.02 14.35 8.33
N ALA A 289 -8.22 14.47 9.65
CA ALA A 289 -9.42 15.06 10.23
C ALA A 289 -9.61 16.54 9.87
N GLY A 290 -8.54 17.26 9.59
CA GLY A 290 -8.56 18.64 9.10
C GLY A 290 -8.82 18.80 7.60
N ALA A 291 -8.90 17.70 6.86
CA ALA A 291 -9.19 17.69 5.43
C ALA A 291 -10.68 17.43 5.16
N HIS A 292 -11.13 17.79 3.95
CA HIS A 292 -12.47 17.54 3.45
C HIS A 292 -12.48 16.45 2.38
N PHE A 293 -11.41 16.32 1.59
CA PHE A 293 -11.30 15.25 0.59
C PHE A 293 -9.84 14.80 0.42
N GLY A 294 -9.66 13.55 -0.02
CA GLY A 294 -8.38 12.99 -0.38
C GLY A 294 -8.10 13.10 -1.88
N ILE A 295 -6.82 13.08 -2.26
CA ILE A 295 -6.39 12.97 -3.65
C ILE A 295 -5.59 11.68 -3.79
N ALA A 296 -6.05 10.80 -4.70
CA ALA A 296 -5.39 9.51 -4.96
C ALA A 296 -4.02 9.68 -5.67
N PRO A 297 -3.12 8.69 -5.56
CA PRO A 297 -1.84 8.74 -6.28
C PRO A 297 -2.04 8.58 -7.78
N PHE A 298 -1.14 9.17 -8.56
CA PHE A 298 -1.09 9.04 -10.02
C PHE A 298 -0.16 7.89 -10.47
N ARG A 299 0.02 6.91 -9.61
CA ARG A 299 0.86 5.77 -9.91
C ARG A 299 0.22 4.93 -11.01
N PRO A 300 0.88 4.77 -12.18
CA PRO A 300 0.44 3.79 -13.16
C PRO A 300 0.35 2.42 -12.48
N GLY A 301 -0.72 1.71 -12.73
CA GLY A 301 -0.86 0.38 -12.18
C GLY A 301 -0.96 0.32 -10.66
N CYS A 302 -1.69 1.25 -10.05
CA CYS A 302 -1.96 1.21 -8.61
C CYS A 302 -2.78 -0.05 -8.28
N PRO A 303 -2.18 -1.12 -7.71
CA PRO A 303 -2.91 -2.35 -7.37
C PRO A 303 -3.75 -2.18 -6.11
N TRP A 304 -3.43 -1.20 -5.28
CA TRP A 304 -4.12 -0.78 -4.07
C TRP A 304 -3.42 0.44 -3.44
N SER A 305 -4.08 1.12 -2.50
CA SER A 305 -3.48 2.24 -1.77
C SER A 305 -4.00 2.33 -0.35
N MET A 306 -3.13 2.15 0.64
CA MET A 306 -3.46 2.35 2.05
C MET A 306 -3.90 3.79 2.33
N SER A 307 -3.24 4.77 1.70
CA SER A 307 -3.56 6.19 1.89
C SER A 307 -4.97 6.55 1.40
N VAL A 308 -5.47 5.88 0.35
CA VAL A 308 -6.86 6.02 -0.11
C VAL A 308 -7.81 5.41 0.92
N ILE A 309 -7.52 4.18 1.38
CA ILE A 309 -8.32 3.51 2.42
C ILE A 309 -8.34 4.35 3.71
N ASP A 310 -7.21 4.92 4.12
CA ASP A 310 -7.11 5.79 5.30
C ASP A 310 -8.02 7.04 5.16
N CYS A 311 -8.01 7.70 4.00
CA CYS A 311 -8.91 8.83 3.73
C CYS A 311 -10.38 8.39 3.83
N GLN A 312 -10.75 7.31 3.17
CA GLN A 312 -12.12 6.81 3.14
C GLN A 312 -12.62 6.36 4.53
N ALA A 313 -11.77 5.72 5.33
CA ALA A 313 -12.09 5.36 6.72
C ALA A 313 -12.36 6.58 7.60
N MET A 314 -11.76 7.72 7.28
CA MET A 314 -12.04 9.02 7.89
C MET A 314 -13.28 9.71 7.29
N GLY A 315 -14.00 9.07 6.35
CA GLY A 315 -15.12 9.64 5.64
C GLY A 315 -14.72 10.78 4.68
N LEU A 316 -13.49 10.80 4.20
CA LEU A 316 -13.05 11.76 3.19
C LEU A 316 -13.37 11.16 1.80
N PRO A 317 -14.20 11.83 0.98
CA PRO A 317 -14.31 11.50 -0.44
C PRO A 317 -12.92 11.57 -1.08
N VAL A 318 -12.57 10.63 -1.94
CA VAL A 318 -11.27 10.63 -2.62
C VAL A 318 -11.49 10.87 -4.10
N ILE A 319 -10.85 11.91 -4.65
CA ILE A 319 -10.80 12.12 -6.10
C ILE A 319 -9.57 11.41 -6.68
N GLY A 320 -9.67 10.83 -7.86
CA GLY A 320 -8.56 10.09 -8.46
C GLY A 320 -8.68 9.84 -9.95
N PRO A 321 -7.56 9.52 -10.63
CA PRO A 321 -7.60 9.12 -12.02
C PRO A 321 -8.34 7.80 -12.19
N ARG A 322 -9.05 7.64 -13.31
CA ARG A 322 -9.78 6.42 -13.66
C ARG A 322 -8.81 5.34 -14.15
N THR A 323 -8.11 4.70 -13.23
CA THR A 323 -7.11 3.70 -13.58
C THR A 323 -6.99 2.60 -12.50
N GLY A 324 -6.75 1.38 -12.94
CA GLY A 324 -6.46 0.23 -12.10
C GLY A 324 -7.45 0.05 -10.94
N TRP A 325 -6.93 -0.27 -9.76
CA TRP A 325 -7.72 -0.43 -8.55
C TRP A 325 -8.50 0.83 -8.13
N LEU A 326 -8.01 2.03 -8.47
CA LEU A 326 -8.73 3.27 -8.16
C LEU A 326 -10.10 3.30 -8.85
N ALA A 327 -10.19 2.79 -10.09
CA ALA A 327 -11.44 2.69 -10.83
C ALA A 327 -12.44 1.69 -10.23
N GLU A 328 -11.94 0.68 -9.49
CA GLU A 328 -12.79 -0.29 -8.78
C GLU A 328 -13.27 0.23 -7.42
N HIS A 329 -12.44 1.05 -6.76
CA HIS A 329 -12.58 1.32 -5.33
C HIS A 329 -13.11 2.73 -5.01
N ILE A 330 -12.84 3.70 -5.87
CA ILE A 330 -13.34 5.08 -5.72
C ILE A 330 -14.71 5.20 -6.41
N ASP A 331 -15.61 5.97 -5.80
CA ASP A 331 -16.92 6.27 -6.41
C ASP A 331 -16.72 6.88 -7.82
N HIS A 332 -17.46 6.36 -8.80
CA HIS A 332 -17.30 6.73 -10.21
C HIS A 332 -17.48 8.23 -10.48
N GLU A 333 -18.28 8.94 -9.68
CA GLU A 333 -18.48 10.38 -9.79
C GLU A 333 -17.28 11.20 -9.28
N LEU A 334 -16.34 10.57 -8.57
CA LEU A 334 -15.10 11.17 -8.07
C LEU A 334 -13.86 10.78 -8.90
N LEU A 335 -14.06 10.00 -9.97
CA LEU A 335 -13.02 9.61 -10.91
C LEU A 335 -12.95 10.59 -12.07
N PHE A 336 -11.74 10.92 -12.50
CA PHE A 336 -11.50 11.84 -13.60
C PHE A 336 -10.51 11.27 -14.63
N ASP A 337 -10.65 11.73 -15.86
CA ASP A 337 -9.77 11.44 -16.99
C ASP A 337 -8.94 12.66 -17.39
N THR A 338 -9.47 13.89 -17.08
CA THR A 338 -8.80 15.17 -17.37
C THR A 338 -8.69 16.05 -16.12
N ASP A 339 -7.79 17.03 -16.16
CA ASP A 339 -7.64 17.99 -15.05
C ASP A 339 -8.88 18.86 -14.88
N GLU A 340 -9.57 19.19 -15.97
CA GLU A 340 -10.82 19.93 -15.93
C GLU A 340 -11.88 19.19 -15.12
N GLN A 341 -12.02 17.89 -15.33
CA GLN A 341 -12.94 17.06 -14.55
C GLN A 341 -12.52 17.02 -13.06
N ALA A 342 -11.23 16.90 -12.77
CA ALA A 342 -10.74 16.93 -11.39
C ALA A 342 -11.06 18.24 -10.68
N VAL A 343 -10.90 19.39 -11.37
CA VAL A 343 -11.25 20.72 -10.87
C VAL A 343 -12.76 20.82 -10.60
N GLN A 344 -13.60 20.38 -11.55
CA GLN A 344 -15.06 20.40 -11.40
C GLN A 344 -15.53 19.52 -10.22
N ILE A 345 -14.95 18.34 -10.03
CA ILE A 345 -15.25 17.48 -8.88
C ILE A 345 -14.85 18.17 -7.57
N ALA A 346 -13.65 18.76 -7.51
CA ALA A 346 -13.16 19.46 -6.33
C ALA A 346 -14.01 20.71 -6.00
N GLU A 347 -14.47 21.45 -7.02
CA GLU A 347 -15.39 22.55 -6.85
C GLU A 347 -16.73 22.09 -6.28
N ARG A 348 -17.33 21.01 -6.81
CA ARG A 348 -18.57 20.44 -6.28
C ARG A 348 -18.41 19.98 -4.84
N LEU A 349 -17.31 19.31 -4.49
CA LEU A 349 -17.01 18.91 -3.11
C LEU A 349 -16.88 20.12 -2.16
N ALA A 350 -16.47 21.29 -2.69
CA ALA A 350 -16.31 22.49 -1.89
C ALA A 350 -17.60 23.30 -1.75
N THR A 351 -18.50 23.27 -2.74
CA THR A 351 -19.65 24.21 -2.85
C THR A 351 -21.01 23.53 -2.72
N ASP A 352 -21.10 22.24 -2.96
CA ASP A 352 -22.34 21.46 -2.89
C ASP A 352 -22.32 20.54 -1.65
N ALA A 353 -22.99 20.98 -0.57
CA ALA A 353 -23.01 20.27 0.70
C ALA A 353 -23.69 18.89 0.61
N GLU A 354 -24.70 18.74 -0.24
CA GLU A 354 -25.41 17.46 -0.43
C GLU A 354 -24.48 16.45 -1.16
N PHE A 355 -23.87 16.89 -2.25
CA PHE A 355 -22.88 16.09 -2.98
C PHE A 355 -21.74 15.64 -2.05
N TYR A 356 -21.18 16.57 -1.27
CA TYR A 356 -20.14 16.26 -0.30
C TYR A 356 -20.57 15.19 0.69
N LEU A 357 -21.72 15.35 1.35
CA LEU A 357 -22.19 14.42 2.38
C LEU A 357 -22.53 13.03 1.82
N VAL A 358 -23.08 12.96 0.62
CA VAL A 358 -23.35 11.69 -0.06
C VAL A 358 -22.04 10.92 -0.27
N HIS A 359 -21.03 11.58 -0.85
CA HIS A 359 -19.76 10.92 -1.14
C HIS A 359 -18.92 10.64 0.10
N ALA A 360 -19.00 11.48 1.14
CA ALA A 360 -18.36 11.23 2.42
C ALA A 360 -18.93 9.97 3.11
N LYS A 361 -20.23 9.79 3.10
CA LYS A 361 -20.89 8.59 3.62
C LYS A 361 -20.54 7.34 2.81
N ARG A 362 -20.51 7.45 1.47
CA ARG A 362 -20.10 6.34 0.58
C ARG A 362 -18.63 5.97 0.80
N ALA A 363 -17.74 6.95 0.93
CA ALA A 363 -16.33 6.71 1.25
C ALA A 363 -16.16 5.95 2.57
N TYR A 364 -16.83 6.37 3.63
CA TYR A 364 -16.80 5.66 4.90
C TYR A 364 -17.34 4.23 4.77
N ALA A 365 -18.48 4.05 4.10
CA ALA A 365 -19.14 2.76 3.93
C ALA A 365 -18.27 1.79 3.08
N SER A 366 -17.52 2.28 2.09
CA SER A 366 -16.65 1.44 1.25
C SER A 366 -15.54 0.72 2.02
N THR A 367 -15.22 1.17 3.23
CA THR A 367 -14.21 0.55 4.10
C THR A 367 -14.81 -0.30 5.23
N ALA A 368 -16.14 -0.44 5.31
CA ALA A 368 -16.80 -1.16 6.42
C ALA A 368 -16.32 -2.61 6.55
N ASP A 369 -16.18 -3.30 5.42
CA ASP A 369 -15.73 -4.70 5.34
C ASP A 369 -14.20 -4.86 5.32
N LEU A 370 -13.46 -3.77 5.55
CA LEU A 370 -12.00 -3.77 5.61
C LEU A 370 -11.47 -3.74 7.06
N THR A 371 -12.28 -4.11 8.05
CA THR A 371 -11.76 -4.21 9.42
C THR A 371 -10.69 -5.30 9.50
N PRO A 372 -9.67 -5.17 10.36
CA PRO A 372 -8.64 -6.20 10.52
C PRO A 372 -9.21 -7.59 10.79
N ALA A 373 -10.31 -7.68 11.57
CA ALA A 373 -10.98 -8.96 11.87
C ALA A 373 -11.58 -9.61 10.61
N VAL A 374 -12.29 -8.84 9.77
CA VAL A 374 -12.89 -9.35 8.52
C VAL A 374 -11.80 -9.77 7.54
N VAL A 375 -10.75 -8.97 7.41
CA VAL A 375 -9.62 -9.28 6.52
C VAL A 375 -8.86 -10.52 7.02
N ALA A 376 -8.63 -10.65 8.33
CA ALA A 376 -8.00 -11.83 8.91
C ALA A 376 -8.83 -13.11 8.67
N ALA A 377 -10.16 -13.04 8.76
CA ALA A 377 -11.02 -14.18 8.45
C ALA A 377 -10.88 -14.63 6.99
N ARG A 378 -10.93 -13.68 6.03
CA ARG A 378 -10.70 -13.95 4.59
C ARG A 378 -9.29 -14.50 4.33
N TYR A 379 -8.31 -13.98 5.06
CA TYR A 379 -6.92 -14.45 4.98
C TYR A 379 -6.83 -15.92 5.42
N LEU A 380 -7.42 -16.26 6.58
CA LEU A 380 -7.43 -17.65 7.11
C LEU A 380 -8.21 -18.60 6.21
N GLU A 381 -9.29 -18.14 5.57
CA GLU A 381 -10.03 -18.94 4.59
C GLU A 381 -9.17 -19.25 3.35
N ALA A 382 -8.44 -18.27 2.83
CA ALA A 382 -7.58 -18.45 1.66
C ALA A 382 -6.37 -19.36 1.91
N ILE A 383 -5.92 -19.53 3.16
CA ILE A 383 -4.74 -20.33 3.51
C ILE A 383 -5.07 -21.71 4.12
N LYS A 384 -6.33 -22.02 4.31
CA LYS A 384 -6.80 -23.37 4.65
C LYS A 384 -6.87 -24.26 3.40
#